data_da7395b499e01a1d6734a5ec12a6e6a0
#
_entry.id   da7395b499e01a1d6734a5ec12a6e6a0
#
_cell.length_a   1.000
_cell.length_b   1.000
_cell.length_c   1.000
_cell.angle_alpha   90.00
_cell.angle_beta   90.00
_cell.angle_gamma   90.00
#
_symmetry.space_group_name_H-M   'P 1'
#
loop_
_entity.id
_entity.type
_entity.pdbx_description
1 polymer ?
#
loop_
_entity_poly.entity_id
_entity_poly.type
_entity_poly.pdbx_seq_one_letter_code
_entity_poly.pdbx_strand_id
1 'polypeptide(L)'
;KLTAEGTLEGYHIKPTHPESFFPYGYDNLNVVETQGPNSRVCYPFRRIEKLRDAPRENLSLDRMVTLVNRIFPFTSVTRLSQHYGVSFAEPESPTRTRYFNYRLTLPTIDGGEPSEDALARAKKDVAFLSDTGDKEDAKVVTDIQAAIGSGANTHYRFGRFESAIGHLHKNLALYLTKLDKFEGDVKIKSVSVE
;
A
#
# COMPACT_ATOMS: atom_id res chain seq x y z
N LYS A 1 -1.36 11.86 -2.22
CA LYS A 1 -2.42 11.00 -2.81
C LYS A 1 -1.81 9.96 -3.76
N LEU A 2 -1.00 10.35 -4.75
CA LEU A 2 -0.41 9.45 -5.75
C LEU A 2 0.37 8.28 -5.14
N THR A 3 1.22 8.54 -4.14
CA THR A 3 1.94 7.48 -3.42
C THR A 3 1.00 6.45 -2.77
N ALA A 4 -0.16 6.91 -2.26
CA ALA A 4 -1.16 6.02 -1.70
C ALA A 4 -1.86 5.18 -2.79
N GLU A 5 -2.09 5.74 -3.96
CA GLU A 5 -2.70 5.06 -5.11
C GLU A 5 -1.80 3.97 -5.66
N GLY A 6 -0.49 4.23 -5.82
CA GLY A 6 0.47 3.23 -6.31
C GLY A 6 0.56 1.96 -5.46
N THR A 7 0.16 2.00 -4.19
CA THR A 7 0.08 0.79 -3.36
C THR A 7 -1.24 0.02 -3.51
N LEU A 8 -2.21 0.53 -4.27
CA LEU A 8 -3.54 -0.05 -4.45
C LEU A 8 -3.76 -0.71 -5.81
N GLU A 9 -2.76 -0.69 -6.66
CA GLU A 9 -2.78 -1.33 -7.98
C GLU A 9 -1.43 -2.01 -8.27
N GLY A 10 -1.38 -2.82 -9.29
CA GLY A 10 -0.17 -3.56 -9.68
C GLY A 10 0.30 -3.27 -11.11
N TYR A 11 -0.43 -2.47 -11.89
CA TYR A 11 -0.09 -2.24 -13.29
C TYR A 11 1.25 -1.53 -13.48
N HIS A 12 1.65 -0.69 -12.52
CA HIS A 12 2.96 -0.03 -12.57
C HIS A 12 4.13 -1.00 -12.31
N ILE A 13 3.88 -2.18 -11.72
CA ILE A 13 4.96 -3.11 -11.32
C ILE A 13 5.86 -3.47 -12.51
N LYS A 14 5.29 -3.84 -13.64
CA LYS A 14 6.08 -4.24 -14.79
C LYS A 14 6.89 -3.09 -15.42
N PRO A 15 6.32 -1.93 -15.72
CA PRO A 15 7.07 -0.83 -16.30
C PRO A 15 8.02 -0.12 -15.34
N THR A 16 7.70 -0.08 -14.05
CA THR A 16 8.49 0.65 -13.04
C THR A 16 9.53 -0.24 -12.37
N HIS A 17 9.19 -1.52 -12.15
CA HIS A 17 9.98 -2.49 -11.38
C HIS A 17 10.38 -3.73 -12.18
N PRO A 18 10.87 -3.60 -13.44
CA PRO A 18 11.09 -4.74 -14.32
C PRO A 18 12.10 -5.74 -13.76
N GLU A 19 13.09 -5.27 -13.00
CA GLU A 19 14.16 -6.08 -12.43
C GLU A 19 14.04 -6.30 -10.92
N SER A 20 13.25 -5.46 -10.23
CA SER A 20 13.09 -5.52 -8.78
C SER A 20 11.90 -6.38 -8.34
N PHE A 21 10.65 -5.93 -8.56
CA PHE A 21 9.44 -6.65 -8.12
C PHE A 21 8.83 -7.56 -9.18
N PHE A 22 8.86 -7.18 -10.45
CA PHE A 22 8.19 -7.93 -11.51
C PHE A 22 8.66 -9.39 -11.64
N PRO A 23 9.93 -9.74 -11.41
CA PRO A 23 10.35 -11.13 -11.40
C PRO A 23 9.68 -12.01 -10.33
N TYR A 24 9.20 -11.39 -9.25
CA TYR A 24 8.63 -12.10 -8.10
C TYR A 24 7.10 -12.03 -8.03
N GLY A 25 6.49 -11.00 -8.60
CA GLY A 25 5.05 -10.71 -8.52
C GLY A 25 4.35 -10.71 -9.88
N TYR A 26 3.04 -10.53 -9.84
CA TYR A 26 2.21 -10.26 -11.02
C TYR A 26 1.90 -8.76 -11.07
N ASP A 27 1.86 -8.21 -12.29
CA ASP A 27 1.55 -6.81 -12.55
C ASP A 27 0.05 -6.55 -12.81
N ASN A 28 -0.72 -7.60 -13.02
CA ASN A 28 -2.12 -7.52 -13.45
C ASN A 28 -3.02 -8.53 -12.71
N LEU A 29 -2.69 -8.82 -11.46
CA LEU A 29 -3.45 -9.75 -10.63
C LEU A 29 -3.46 -9.27 -9.18
N ASN A 30 -4.64 -8.97 -8.68
CA ASN A 30 -4.88 -8.73 -7.27
C ASN A 30 -6.31 -9.12 -6.89
N VAL A 31 -6.53 -9.27 -5.58
CA VAL A 31 -7.85 -9.44 -4.99
C VAL A 31 -8.10 -8.26 -4.07
N VAL A 32 -9.25 -7.59 -4.24
CA VAL A 32 -9.63 -6.42 -3.45
C VAL A 32 -10.84 -6.75 -2.59
N GLU A 33 -10.71 -6.44 -1.30
CA GLU A 33 -11.80 -6.45 -0.33
C GLU A 33 -12.02 -5.05 0.22
N THR A 34 -13.27 -4.68 0.50
CA THR A 34 -13.61 -3.36 1.06
C THR A 34 -14.45 -3.50 2.32
N GLN A 35 -14.20 -2.64 3.31
CA GLN A 35 -14.97 -2.57 4.55
C GLN A 35 -15.16 -1.09 4.92
N GLY A 36 -16.36 -0.57 4.71
CA GLY A 36 -16.60 0.86 4.81
C GLY A 36 -15.66 1.64 3.88
N PRO A 37 -14.96 2.67 4.36
CA PRO A 37 -14.00 3.42 3.55
C PRO A 37 -12.63 2.71 3.40
N ASN A 38 -12.39 1.65 4.17
CA ASN A 38 -11.12 0.91 4.16
C ASN A 38 -11.09 -0.13 3.04
N SER A 39 -9.90 -0.55 2.66
CA SER A 39 -9.70 -1.64 1.69
C SER A 39 -8.52 -2.52 2.05
N ARG A 40 -8.55 -3.74 1.55
CA ARG A 40 -7.44 -4.67 1.53
C ARG A 40 -7.17 -5.10 0.12
N VAL A 41 -5.92 -5.02 -0.30
CA VAL A 41 -5.46 -5.53 -1.58
C VAL A 41 -4.48 -6.67 -1.33
N CYS A 42 -4.73 -7.81 -1.94
CA CYS A 42 -3.88 -8.99 -1.88
C CYS A 42 -3.16 -9.12 -3.22
N TYR A 43 -1.83 -9.10 -3.18
CA TYR A 43 -0.96 -9.28 -4.35
C TYR A 43 -0.25 -10.63 -4.24
N PRO A 44 -0.53 -11.58 -5.14
CA PRO A 44 0.15 -12.86 -5.13
C PRO A 44 1.57 -12.74 -5.69
N PHE A 45 2.51 -13.43 -5.06
CA PHE A 45 3.81 -13.71 -5.66
C PHE A 45 3.70 -14.86 -6.65
N ARG A 46 4.57 -14.89 -7.67
CA ARG A 46 4.60 -16.00 -8.67
C ARG A 46 4.76 -17.37 -8.03
N ARG A 47 5.44 -17.46 -6.88
CA ARG A 47 5.60 -18.70 -6.12
C ARG A 47 4.29 -19.29 -5.58
N ILE A 48 3.16 -18.56 -5.63
CA ILE A 48 1.82 -19.07 -5.26
C ILE A 48 1.40 -20.25 -6.16
N GLU A 49 1.96 -20.35 -7.37
CA GLU A 49 1.74 -21.46 -8.28
C GLU A 49 2.09 -22.83 -7.67
N LYS A 50 2.97 -22.87 -6.67
CA LYS A 50 3.31 -24.08 -5.90
C LYS A 50 2.11 -24.64 -5.13
N LEU A 51 1.09 -23.83 -4.90
CA LEU A 51 -0.13 -24.24 -4.19
C LEU A 51 -1.22 -24.74 -5.12
N ARG A 52 -1.03 -24.72 -6.45
CA ARG A 52 -2.06 -25.06 -7.44
C ARG A 52 -2.69 -26.45 -7.20
N ASP A 53 -1.84 -27.43 -6.93
CA ASP A 53 -2.25 -28.82 -6.75
C ASP A 53 -2.18 -29.28 -5.27
N ALA A 54 -1.97 -28.34 -4.35
CA ALA A 54 -1.91 -28.65 -2.94
C ALA A 54 -3.33 -28.96 -2.39
N PRO A 55 -3.48 -29.99 -1.54
CA PRO A 55 -4.72 -30.23 -0.84
C PRO A 55 -5.19 -29.01 -0.06
N ARG A 56 -6.51 -28.77 -0.04
CA ARG A 56 -7.10 -27.57 0.56
C ARG A 56 -6.71 -27.34 2.01
N GLU A 57 -6.59 -28.42 2.78
CA GLU A 57 -6.16 -28.42 4.18
C GLU A 57 -4.71 -28.00 4.39
N ASN A 58 -3.89 -28.08 3.35
CA ASN A 58 -2.47 -27.69 3.35
C ASN A 58 -2.22 -26.31 2.73
N LEU A 59 -3.27 -25.59 2.30
CA LEU A 59 -3.12 -24.27 1.72
C LEU A 59 -2.72 -23.25 2.79
N SER A 60 -1.58 -22.61 2.59
CA SER A 60 -1.12 -21.49 3.39
C SER A 60 -0.71 -20.33 2.48
N LEU A 61 -1.24 -19.15 2.74
CA LEU A 61 -0.85 -17.94 2.06
C LEU A 61 0.38 -17.26 2.69
N ASP A 62 0.95 -17.87 3.75
CA ASP A 62 2.14 -17.32 4.37
C ASP A 62 3.29 -17.19 3.35
N ARG A 63 3.85 -15.99 3.24
CA ARG A 63 4.89 -15.63 2.26
C ARG A 63 4.51 -15.85 0.78
N MET A 64 3.27 -16.21 0.48
CA MET A 64 2.77 -16.37 -0.90
C MET A 64 2.14 -15.11 -1.46
N VAL A 65 1.81 -14.17 -0.58
CA VAL A 65 1.15 -12.92 -0.93
C VAL A 65 1.71 -11.74 -0.14
N THR A 66 1.55 -10.55 -0.68
CA THR A 66 1.61 -9.29 0.05
C THR A 66 0.19 -8.81 0.31
N LEU A 67 -0.09 -8.37 1.53
CA LEU A 67 -1.38 -7.79 1.92
C LEU A 67 -1.18 -6.31 2.22
N VAL A 68 -1.87 -5.45 1.50
CA VAL A 68 -1.91 -4.00 1.74
C VAL A 68 -3.27 -3.64 2.32
N ASN A 69 -3.32 -3.38 3.62
CA ASN A 69 -4.54 -2.89 4.27
C ASN A 69 -4.50 -1.37 4.29
N ARG A 70 -5.42 -0.74 3.55
CA ARG A 70 -5.61 0.70 3.56
C ARG A 70 -6.61 1.07 4.63
N ILE A 71 -6.16 1.83 5.63
CA ILE A 71 -6.99 2.51 6.62
C ILE A 71 -7.19 3.92 6.09
N PHE A 72 -8.43 4.23 5.76
CA PHE A 72 -8.78 5.50 5.12
C PHE A 72 -8.36 6.71 5.97
N PRO A 73 -7.86 7.79 5.38
CA PRO A 73 -7.60 7.94 3.94
C PRO A 73 -6.19 7.51 3.51
N PHE A 74 -5.14 7.69 4.30
CA PHE A 74 -3.75 7.58 3.85
C PHE A 74 -2.85 6.76 4.79
N THR A 75 -3.43 5.97 5.68
CA THR A 75 -2.67 5.02 6.50
C THR A 75 -2.69 3.65 5.82
N SER A 76 -1.57 2.95 5.80
CA SER A 76 -1.53 1.54 5.39
C SER A 76 -0.77 0.68 6.37
N VAL A 77 -1.29 -0.53 6.54
CA VAL A 77 -0.61 -1.63 7.22
C VAL A 77 -0.38 -2.72 6.19
N THR A 78 0.88 -2.94 5.84
CA THR A 78 1.27 -3.87 4.80
C THR A 78 1.97 -5.07 5.43
N ARG A 79 1.48 -6.27 5.15
CA ARG A 79 2.21 -7.49 5.46
C ARG A 79 3.04 -7.88 4.26
N LEU A 80 4.32 -7.82 4.43
CA LEU A 80 5.33 -8.21 3.46
C LEU A 80 5.88 -9.62 3.78
N SER A 81 6.82 -10.08 2.97
CA SER A 81 7.36 -11.42 3.10
C SER A 81 8.02 -11.68 4.46
N GLN A 82 8.77 -10.71 5.00
CA GLN A 82 9.61 -10.89 6.19
C GLN A 82 9.35 -9.85 7.30
N HIS A 83 8.44 -8.89 7.07
CA HIS A 83 8.14 -7.83 8.03
C HIS A 83 6.77 -7.21 7.78
N TYR A 84 6.31 -6.38 8.73
CA TYR A 84 5.20 -5.46 8.52
C TYR A 84 5.70 -4.05 8.22
N GLY A 85 5.02 -3.37 7.31
CA GLY A 85 5.17 -1.94 7.13
C GLY A 85 3.94 -1.21 7.65
N VAL A 86 4.12 -0.18 8.45
CA VAL A 86 3.06 0.77 8.81
C VAL A 86 3.45 2.12 8.25
N SER A 87 2.60 2.70 7.44
CA SER A 87 2.87 4.02 6.85
C SER A 87 1.65 4.90 6.92
N PHE A 88 1.88 6.20 7.09
CA PHE A 88 0.83 7.19 6.95
C PHE A 88 1.39 8.46 6.33
N ALA A 89 0.52 9.18 5.64
CA ALA A 89 0.86 10.38 4.92
C ALA A 89 0.05 11.57 5.43
N GLU A 90 0.75 12.67 5.68
CA GLU A 90 0.17 13.96 6.06
C GLU A 90 0.35 14.93 4.88
N PRO A 91 -0.72 15.28 4.14
CA PRO A 91 -0.62 16.26 3.08
C PRO A 91 -0.41 17.65 3.66
N GLU A 92 0.69 18.31 3.26
CA GLU A 92 1.03 19.68 3.68
C GLU A 92 0.58 20.72 2.63
N SER A 93 0.57 20.32 1.36
CA SER A 93 0.10 21.14 0.24
C SER A 93 -0.27 20.24 -0.96
N PRO A 94 -0.82 20.78 -2.05
CA PRO A 94 -1.10 20.00 -3.26
C PRO A 94 0.13 19.27 -3.84
N THR A 95 1.34 19.76 -3.56
CA THR A 95 2.59 19.20 -4.10
C THR A 95 3.54 18.68 -3.03
N ARG A 96 3.17 18.74 -1.76
CA ARG A 96 4.03 18.32 -0.65
C ARG A 96 3.28 17.46 0.34
N THR A 97 3.86 16.33 0.68
CA THR A 97 3.34 15.38 1.66
C THR A 97 4.48 14.94 2.58
N ARG A 98 4.22 14.93 3.88
CA ARG A 98 5.08 14.27 4.84
C ARG A 98 4.68 12.81 4.93
N TYR A 99 5.65 11.91 4.86
CA TYR A 99 5.40 10.47 4.85
C TYR A 99 6.16 9.80 5.98
N PHE A 100 5.46 9.04 6.80
CA PHE A 100 6.01 8.31 7.93
C PHE A 100 5.98 6.82 7.65
N ASN A 101 7.09 6.15 7.87
CA ASN A 101 7.24 4.72 7.65
C ASN A 101 7.82 4.04 8.89
N TYR A 102 7.13 3.02 9.36
CA TYR A 102 7.60 2.12 10.40
C TYR A 102 7.75 0.71 9.83
N ARG A 103 8.77 0.02 10.29
CA ARG A 103 9.01 -1.38 9.94
C ARG A 103 9.04 -2.21 11.20
N LEU A 104 8.20 -3.24 11.24
CA LEU A 104 8.02 -4.11 12.38
C LEU A 104 8.38 -5.53 11.99
N THR A 105 9.07 -6.25 12.86
CA THR A 105 9.34 -7.68 12.65
C THR A 105 8.03 -8.47 12.68
N LEU A 106 8.03 -9.63 12.01
CA LEU A 106 6.92 -10.58 12.18
C LEU A 106 6.94 -11.12 13.62
N PRO A 107 5.76 -11.32 14.22
CA PRO A 107 5.67 -11.91 15.55
C PRO A 107 6.20 -13.35 15.52
N THR A 108 6.82 -13.77 16.62
CA THR A 108 7.15 -15.16 16.85
C THR A 108 5.92 -15.90 17.37
N ILE A 109 5.86 -17.22 17.17
CA ILE A 109 4.70 -18.05 17.56
C ILE A 109 4.50 -18.02 19.08
N ASP A 110 5.59 -17.96 19.83
CA ASP A 110 5.63 -17.93 21.30
C ASP A 110 5.59 -16.52 21.90
N GLY A 111 5.53 -15.48 21.04
CA GLY A 111 5.57 -14.09 21.46
C GLY A 111 6.95 -13.61 21.96
N GLY A 112 8.00 -14.41 21.79
CA GLY A 112 9.36 -14.06 22.16
C GLY A 112 10.05 -13.13 21.14
N GLU A 113 11.32 -12.84 21.39
CA GLU A 113 12.13 -12.05 20.47
C GLU A 113 12.43 -12.82 19.16
N PRO A 114 12.45 -12.16 18.02
CA PRO A 114 12.82 -12.78 16.76
C PRO A 114 14.29 -13.22 16.78
N SER A 115 14.59 -14.37 16.15
CA SER A 115 15.96 -14.85 16.03
C SER A 115 16.82 -13.88 15.20
N GLU A 116 18.15 -13.92 15.41
CA GLU A 116 19.10 -13.10 14.65
C GLU A 116 18.94 -13.29 13.13
N ASP A 117 18.73 -14.53 12.68
CA ASP A 117 18.46 -14.85 11.28
C ASP A 117 17.17 -14.22 10.76
N ALA A 118 16.10 -14.21 11.56
CA ALA A 118 14.83 -13.57 11.19
C ALA A 118 15.00 -12.05 11.08
N LEU A 119 15.74 -11.43 12.01
CA LEU A 119 16.08 -10.02 11.96
C LEU A 119 16.93 -9.66 10.74
N ALA A 120 17.94 -10.50 10.42
CA ALA A 120 18.80 -10.29 9.26
C ALA A 120 17.99 -10.34 7.95
N ARG A 121 17.09 -11.32 7.82
CA ARG A 121 16.17 -11.41 6.66
C ARG A 121 15.23 -10.21 6.57
N ALA A 122 14.66 -9.79 7.68
CA ALA A 122 13.77 -8.63 7.71
C ALA A 122 14.52 -7.34 7.32
N LYS A 123 15.72 -7.12 7.84
CA LYS A 123 16.58 -5.98 7.47
C LYS A 123 16.91 -5.96 5.97
N LYS A 124 17.24 -7.10 5.39
CA LYS A 124 17.52 -7.22 3.95
C LYS A 124 16.28 -6.90 3.11
N ASP A 125 15.12 -7.41 3.52
CA ASP A 125 13.84 -7.17 2.85
C ASP A 125 13.44 -5.68 2.93
N VAL A 126 13.63 -5.04 4.08
CA VAL A 126 13.41 -3.60 4.29
C VAL A 126 14.34 -2.76 3.40
N ALA A 127 15.62 -3.10 3.35
CA ALA A 127 16.58 -2.37 2.52
C ALA A 127 16.20 -2.44 1.03
N PHE A 128 15.83 -3.62 0.54
CA PHE A 128 15.37 -3.82 -0.83
C PHE A 128 14.13 -2.96 -1.15
N LEU A 129 13.13 -2.95 -0.26
CA LEU A 129 11.90 -2.18 -0.45
C LEU A 129 12.14 -0.67 -0.40
N SER A 130 12.98 -0.20 0.51
CA SER A 130 13.31 1.22 0.61
C SER A 130 14.07 1.70 -0.63
N ASP A 131 15.04 0.93 -1.08
CA ASP A 131 15.82 1.27 -2.28
C ASP A 131 14.94 1.32 -3.54
N THR A 132 14.02 0.36 -3.69
CA THR A 132 13.08 0.32 -4.80
C THR A 132 12.09 1.49 -4.75
N GLY A 133 11.49 1.77 -3.59
CA GLY A 133 10.56 2.89 -3.43
C GLY A 133 11.22 4.25 -3.69
N ASP A 134 12.43 4.46 -3.17
CA ASP A 134 13.14 5.73 -3.30
C ASP A 134 13.64 5.98 -4.74
N LYS A 135 14.07 4.95 -5.45
CA LYS A 135 14.65 5.08 -6.79
C LYS A 135 13.63 4.97 -7.92
N GLU A 136 12.65 4.11 -7.77
CA GLU A 136 11.73 3.75 -8.84
C GLU A 136 10.37 4.47 -8.66
N ASP A 137 9.65 4.21 -7.56
CA ASP A 137 8.31 4.78 -7.33
C ASP A 137 8.32 6.30 -7.16
N ALA A 138 9.28 6.83 -6.42
CA ALA A 138 9.34 8.27 -6.15
C ALA A 138 9.49 9.08 -7.46
N LYS A 139 10.23 8.54 -8.44
CA LYS A 139 10.36 9.17 -9.75
C LYS A 139 9.02 9.20 -10.48
N VAL A 140 8.32 8.08 -10.55
CA VAL A 140 7.02 7.96 -11.24
C VAL A 140 5.99 8.91 -10.62
N VAL A 141 5.89 8.93 -9.30
CA VAL A 141 4.96 9.83 -8.57
C VAL A 141 5.27 11.30 -8.85
N THR A 142 6.56 11.66 -8.91
CA THR A 142 7.01 13.04 -9.18
C THR A 142 6.68 13.45 -10.62
N ASP A 143 6.94 12.56 -11.58
CA ASP A 143 6.67 12.82 -13.00
C ASP A 143 5.16 12.96 -13.25
N ILE A 144 4.33 12.11 -12.65
CA ILE A 144 2.86 12.20 -12.71
C ILE A 144 2.39 13.54 -12.10
N GLN A 145 2.91 13.92 -10.92
CA GLN A 145 2.53 15.16 -10.26
C GLN A 145 2.85 16.38 -11.14
N ALA A 146 3.99 16.39 -11.81
CA ALA A 146 4.36 17.45 -12.75
C ALA A 146 3.43 17.50 -13.97
N ALA A 147 3.04 16.32 -14.50
CA ALA A 147 2.18 16.21 -15.67
C ALA A 147 0.72 16.62 -15.40
N ILE A 148 0.19 16.35 -14.21
CA ILE A 148 -1.21 16.66 -13.84
C ILE A 148 -1.51 18.16 -14.01
N GLY A 149 -0.56 19.04 -13.68
CA GLY A 149 -0.70 20.50 -13.78
C GLY A 149 -0.87 21.00 -15.22
N SER A 150 -0.52 20.20 -16.23
CA SER A 150 -0.64 20.59 -17.64
C SER A 150 -2.09 20.64 -18.15
N GLY A 151 -3.03 19.96 -17.47
CA GLY A 151 -4.42 19.83 -17.92
C GLY A 151 -4.61 18.98 -19.18
N ALA A 152 -3.55 18.30 -19.67
CA ALA A 152 -3.62 17.47 -20.87
C ALA A 152 -4.57 16.27 -20.70
N ASN A 153 -4.67 15.73 -19.48
CA ASN A 153 -5.64 14.70 -19.13
C ASN A 153 -6.79 15.30 -18.35
N THR A 154 -8.01 15.14 -18.88
CA THR A 154 -9.25 15.61 -18.25
C THR A 154 -9.96 14.52 -17.45
N HIS A 155 -9.56 13.27 -17.60
CA HIS A 155 -10.13 12.13 -16.90
C HIS A 155 -9.14 10.96 -16.83
N TYR A 156 -9.31 10.10 -15.83
CA TYR A 156 -8.54 8.86 -15.67
C TYR A 156 -9.38 7.65 -16.03
N ARG A 157 -8.75 6.65 -16.63
CA ARG A 157 -9.36 5.34 -16.88
C ARG A 157 -8.72 4.33 -15.96
N PHE A 158 -9.54 3.67 -15.15
CA PHE A 158 -9.08 2.60 -14.27
C PHE A 158 -9.31 1.24 -14.92
N GLY A 159 -8.30 0.38 -14.86
CA GLY A 159 -8.39 -0.98 -15.30
C GLY A 159 -9.07 -1.89 -14.28
N ARG A 160 -9.23 -3.16 -14.65
CA ARG A 160 -9.93 -4.17 -13.83
C ARG A 160 -9.32 -4.34 -12.44
N PHE A 161 -8.00 -4.24 -12.31
CA PHE A 161 -7.26 -4.46 -11.06
C PHE A 161 -6.95 -3.17 -10.30
N GLU A 162 -7.65 -2.07 -10.63
CA GLU A 162 -7.53 -0.76 -9.98
C GLU A 162 -8.79 -0.37 -9.17
N SER A 163 -9.67 -1.34 -8.89
CA SER A 163 -10.92 -1.09 -8.16
C SER A 163 -10.71 -0.49 -6.78
N ALA A 164 -9.57 -0.78 -6.12
CA ALA A 164 -9.23 -0.17 -4.83
C ALA A 164 -8.95 1.33 -4.94
N ILE A 165 -8.39 1.82 -6.06
CA ILE A 165 -8.22 3.25 -6.33
C ILE A 165 -9.59 3.92 -6.49
N GLY A 166 -10.47 3.34 -7.31
CA GLY A 166 -11.85 3.82 -7.48
C GLY A 166 -12.59 3.91 -6.14
N HIS A 167 -12.41 2.89 -5.27
CA HIS A 167 -12.99 2.90 -3.92
C HIS A 167 -12.44 4.04 -3.06
N LEU A 168 -11.12 4.28 -3.06
CA LEU A 168 -10.48 5.40 -2.35
C LEU A 168 -11.04 6.74 -2.83
N HIS A 169 -11.11 6.97 -4.15
CA HIS A 169 -11.63 8.21 -4.72
C HIS A 169 -13.09 8.47 -4.36
N LYS A 170 -13.94 7.43 -4.44
CA LYS A 170 -15.34 7.53 -4.05
C LYS A 170 -15.50 7.97 -2.59
N ASN A 171 -14.71 7.38 -1.69
CA ASN A 171 -14.76 7.73 -0.28
C ASN A 171 -14.19 9.14 -0.03
N LEU A 172 -13.08 9.52 -0.67
CA LEU A 172 -12.54 10.88 -0.57
C LEU A 172 -13.60 11.91 -0.98
N ALA A 173 -14.25 11.74 -2.14
CA ALA A 173 -15.31 12.64 -2.60
C ALA A 173 -16.47 12.71 -1.60
N LEU A 174 -16.91 11.56 -1.07
CA LEU A 174 -18.00 11.50 -0.09
C LEU A 174 -17.65 12.25 1.20
N TYR A 175 -16.45 12.08 1.73
CA TYR A 175 -16.06 12.73 2.98
C TYR A 175 -15.79 14.22 2.79
N LEU A 176 -15.20 14.65 1.68
CA LEU A 176 -15.03 16.07 1.35
C LEU A 176 -16.38 16.77 1.23
N THR A 177 -17.35 16.17 0.50
CA THR A 177 -18.72 16.73 0.40
C THR A 177 -19.43 16.82 1.75
N LYS A 178 -19.12 15.92 2.70
CA LYS A 178 -19.68 16.02 4.05
C LYS A 178 -19.01 17.12 4.87
N LEU A 179 -17.70 17.31 4.72
CA LEU A 179 -16.96 18.39 5.41
C LEU A 179 -17.46 19.76 5.00
N ASP A 180 -17.78 19.98 3.72
CA ASP A 180 -18.35 21.25 3.22
C ASP A 180 -19.72 21.60 3.87
N LYS A 181 -20.39 20.61 4.48
CA LYS A 181 -21.67 20.80 5.20
C LYS A 181 -21.50 21.00 6.71
N PHE A 182 -20.29 20.82 7.22
CA PHE A 182 -19.95 21.07 8.62
C PHE A 182 -19.54 22.55 8.80
N GLU A 183 -20.53 23.46 8.77
CA GLU A 183 -20.39 24.82 9.31
C GLU A 183 -20.39 24.77 10.84
N GLY A 184 -19.32 24.28 11.44
CA GLY A 184 -19.21 24.24 12.88
C GLY A 184 -17.80 23.87 13.33
N ASP A 185 -17.30 24.62 14.31
CA ASP A 185 -16.01 24.38 14.95
C ASP A 185 -15.81 22.92 15.36
N VAL A 186 -14.99 22.20 14.65
CA VAL A 186 -14.51 20.88 15.08
C VAL A 186 -13.54 21.12 16.24
N LYS A 187 -14.05 21.11 17.46
CA LYS A 187 -13.22 21.08 18.65
C LYS A 187 -12.56 19.72 18.74
N ILE A 188 -11.31 19.62 18.27
CA ILE A 188 -10.47 18.46 18.53
C ILE A 188 -10.15 18.49 20.03
N LYS A 189 -10.77 17.60 20.79
CA LYS A 189 -10.34 17.35 22.17
C LYS A 189 -8.98 16.68 22.11
N SER A 190 -7.94 17.38 22.56
CA SER A 190 -6.63 16.77 22.79
C SER A 190 -6.80 15.67 23.84
N VAL A 191 -6.50 14.44 23.48
CA VAL A 191 -6.36 13.35 24.43
C VAL A 191 -4.92 13.44 24.97
N SER A 192 -4.78 13.93 26.21
CA SER A 192 -3.53 13.79 26.95
C SER A 192 -3.38 12.32 27.32
N VAL A 193 -2.34 11.68 26.83
CA VAL A 193 -1.90 10.36 27.31
C VAL A 193 -1.07 10.63 28.55
N GLU A 194 -1.59 10.29 29.74
CA GLU A 194 -0.81 10.16 30.99
C GLU A 194 -0.01 8.85 30.96
#